data_1596e58fc156b25069399fd1664044ee
#
_entry.id   1596e58fc156b25069399fd1664044ee
#
_cell.length_a   1.000
_cell.length_b   1.000
_cell.length_c   1.000
_cell.angle_alpha   90.00
_cell.angle_beta   90.00
_cell.angle_gamma   90.00
#
_symmetry.space_group_name_H-M   'P 1'
#
loop_
_entity.id
_entity.type
_entity.pdbx_description
1 polymer ?
#
loop_
_entity_poly.entity_id
_entity_poly.type
_entity_poly.pdbx_seq_one_letter_code
_entity_poly.pdbx_strand_id
1 'polypeptide(L)'
;MFARLLIAALALGVAVSAAAQDRPLRPLQTGDEARGWDAVGRLDLGDRGFCTATLIAPAVVLTAAHCLYDKDTGLLADTATMQFRAGWRNGRAVAYRRIKRALAHPGYVYGGKPEFRRVAFDLAVLELDQPIRLATVEPFETDLRPMKGDEVGVVS
;
A
#
# COMPACT_ATOMS: atom_id res chain seq x y z
N MET A 1 47.97 -56.20 17.82
CA MET A 1 46.50 -56.06 17.48
C MET A 1 46.12 -54.65 17.73
N PHE A 2 46.01 -53.83 16.69
CA PHE A 2 45.71 -52.40 16.79
C PHE A 2 44.20 -52.17 16.59
N ALA A 3 43.50 -51.72 17.63
CA ALA A 3 42.10 -51.30 17.57
C ALA A 3 42.05 -49.88 17.01
N ARG A 4 41.49 -49.69 15.83
CA ARG A 4 41.20 -48.38 15.23
C ARG A 4 39.86 -47.86 15.78
N LEU A 5 39.92 -46.84 16.65
CA LEU A 5 38.76 -46.06 17.04
C LEU A 5 38.39 -45.08 15.91
N LEU A 6 37.26 -45.30 15.28
CA LEU A 6 36.62 -44.35 14.36
C LEU A 6 35.76 -43.42 15.18
N ILE A 7 36.17 -42.16 15.33
CA ILE A 7 35.38 -41.08 15.90
C ILE A 7 34.55 -40.49 14.74
N ALA A 8 33.26 -40.81 14.72
CA ALA A 8 32.30 -40.15 13.84
C ALA A 8 31.89 -38.84 14.46
N ALA A 9 32.38 -37.71 13.92
CA ALA A 9 31.94 -36.38 14.28
C ALA A 9 30.59 -36.13 13.60
N LEU A 10 29.53 -36.19 14.39
CA LEU A 10 28.17 -35.79 13.97
C LEU A 10 28.08 -34.27 13.98
N ALA A 11 28.24 -33.63 12.80
CA ALA A 11 28.01 -32.21 12.61
C ALA A 11 26.50 -31.94 12.65
N LEU A 12 25.98 -31.50 13.80
CA LEU A 12 24.62 -30.98 13.93
C LEU A 12 24.57 -29.63 13.24
N GLY A 13 24.08 -29.60 12.00
CA GLY A 13 23.74 -28.37 11.30
C GLY A 13 22.53 -27.70 11.96
N VAL A 14 22.76 -26.67 12.75
CA VAL A 14 21.69 -25.80 13.24
C VAL A 14 21.15 -25.02 12.04
N ALA A 15 20.03 -25.46 11.46
CA ALA A 15 19.27 -24.67 10.51
C ALA A 15 18.68 -23.48 11.28
N VAL A 16 19.32 -22.32 11.17
CA VAL A 16 18.74 -21.05 11.63
C VAL A 16 17.60 -20.74 10.66
N SER A 17 16.39 -21.12 11.05
CA SER A 17 15.18 -20.63 10.37
C SER A 17 15.18 -19.11 10.52
N ALA A 18 15.36 -18.38 9.42
CA ALA A 18 15.06 -16.96 9.36
C ALA A 18 13.56 -16.81 9.60
N ALA A 19 13.15 -16.69 10.85
CA ALA A 19 11.81 -16.26 11.20
C ALA A 19 11.65 -14.84 10.65
N ALA A 20 10.75 -14.64 9.71
CA ALA A 20 10.28 -13.31 9.37
C ALA A 20 9.80 -12.67 10.68
N GLN A 21 10.50 -11.65 11.13
CA GLN A 21 10.09 -10.95 12.34
C GLN A 21 8.84 -10.16 11.98
N ASP A 22 7.69 -10.67 12.40
CA ASP A 22 6.45 -9.91 12.44
C ASP A 22 6.67 -8.70 13.35
N ARG A 23 7.10 -7.59 12.74
CA ARG A 23 7.12 -6.31 13.46
C ARG A 23 5.67 -5.85 13.57
N PRO A 24 5.11 -5.70 14.78
CA PRO A 24 3.75 -5.26 14.94
C PRO A 24 3.59 -3.87 14.32
N LEU A 25 2.44 -3.64 13.68
CA LEU A 25 2.09 -2.31 13.18
C LEU A 25 2.16 -1.31 14.33
N ARG A 26 2.89 -0.21 14.11
CA ARG A 26 3.08 0.84 15.11
C ARG A 26 2.33 2.10 14.65
N PRO A 27 1.43 2.65 15.49
CA PRO A 27 0.79 3.91 15.17
C PRO A 27 1.82 5.05 15.17
N LEU A 28 1.77 5.92 14.17
CA LEU A 28 2.53 7.17 14.12
C LEU A 28 1.83 8.18 15.05
N GLN A 29 2.28 8.28 16.30
CA GLN A 29 1.57 9.05 17.33
C GLN A 29 1.88 10.55 17.30
N THR A 30 3.08 10.92 16.86
CA THR A 30 3.54 12.32 16.85
C THR A 30 3.61 12.90 15.44
N GLY A 31 3.65 14.23 15.32
CA GLY A 31 3.87 14.89 14.03
C GLY A 31 5.24 14.60 13.44
N ASP A 32 6.24 14.38 14.30
CA ASP A 32 7.59 14.05 13.84
C ASP A 32 7.68 12.62 13.28
N GLU A 33 6.98 11.65 13.88
CA GLU A 33 6.89 10.29 13.34
C GLU A 33 6.12 10.22 12.02
N ALA A 34 5.15 11.12 11.84
CA ALA A 34 4.37 11.22 10.60
C ALA A 34 5.07 12.03 9.50
N ARG A 35 6.19 12.69 9.82
CA ARG A 35 6.94 13.51 8.86
C ARG A 35 7.45 12.64 7.71
N GLY A 36 7.23 13.11 6.47
CA GLY A 36 7.57 12.39 5.25
C GLY A 36 6.49 11.41 4.77
N TRP A 37 5.41 11.22 5.55
CA TRP A 37 4.29 10.35 5.15
C TRP A 37 3.06 11.11 4.67
N ASP A 38 3.13 12.44 4.52
CA ASP A 38 2.00 13.28 4.12
C ASP A 38 1.48 12.99 2.69
N ALA A 39 2.26 12.30 1.87
CA ALA A 39 1.80 11.78 0.58
C ALA A 39 0.86 10.58 0.70
N VAL A 40 0.92 9.85 1.82
CA VAL A 40 -0.07 8.81 2.14
C VAL A 40 -1.31 9.49 2.72
N GLY A 41 -2.48 9.06 2.31
CA GLY A 41 -3.72 9.67 2.72
C GLY A 41 -4.93 8.76 2.61
N ARG A 42 -6.05 9.31 3.00
CA ARG A 42 -7.35 8.67 2.91
C ARG A 42 -8.00 9.02 1.57
N LEU A 43 -8.45 8.01 0.84
CA LEU A 43 -9.36 8.16 -0.27
C LEU A 43 -10.78 7.92 0.24
N ASP A 44 -11.53 8.99 0.41
CA ASP A 44 -12.93 8.92 0.78
C ASP A 44 -13.77 8.52 -0.43
N LEU A 45 -14.69 7.58 -0.23
CA LEU A 45 -15.51 6.98 -1.28
C LEU A 45 -16.98 7.42 -1.17
N GLY A 46 -17.22 8.57 -0.53
CA GLY A 46 -18.55 9.02 -0.15
C GLY A 46 -19.10 8.20 1.03
N ASP A 47 -20.34 7.76 0.93
CA ASP A 47 -21.04 6.92 1.91
C ASP A 47 -20.59 5.46 1.95
N ARG A 48 -19.74 5.03 0.98
CA ARG A 48 -19.23 3.66 0.85
C ARG A 48 -17.99 3.36 1.71
N GLY A 49 -17.50 4.32 2.49
CA GLY A 49 -16.33 4.18 3.33
C GLY A 49 -15.07 4.85 2.76
N PHE A 50 -13.92 4.23 2.95
CA PHE A 50 -12.64 4.80 2.51
C PHE A 50 -11.61 3.73 2.19
N CYS A 51 -10.59 4.12 1.45
CA CYS A 51 -9.36 3.37 1.22
C CYS A 51 -8.14 4.22 1.59
N THR A 52 -6.98 3.58 1.71
CA THR A 52 -5.69 4.26 1.71
C THR A 52 -5.28 4.53 0.26
N ALA A 53 -4.68 5.69 0.04
CA ALA A 53 -4.12 6.05 -1.26
C ALA A 53 -2.84 6.86 -1.08
N THR A 54 -1.97 6.85 -2.08
CA THR A 54 -0.65 7.48 -2.01
C THR A 54 -0.40 8.38 -3.21
N LEU A 55 0.03 9.61 -2.97
CA LEU A 55 0.43 10.54 -4.02
C LEU A 55 1.77 10.08 -4.62
N ILE A 56 1.80 9.77 -5.91
CA ILE A 56 2.98 9.32 -6.66
C ILE A 56 3.46 10.34 -7.72
N ALA A 57 2.66 11.36 -7.97
CA ALA A 57 3.02 12.56 -8.73
C ALA A 57 2.12 13.72 -8.24
N PRO A 58 2.42 14.99 -8.53
CA PRO A 58 1.67 16.12 -8.00
C PRO A 58 0.15 16.06 -8.20
N ALA A 59 -0.33 15.37 -9.23
CA ALA A 59 -1.76 15.21 -9.53
C ALA A 59 -2.18 13.75 -9.72
N VAL A 60 -1.34 12.78 -9.30
CA VAL A 60 -1.62 11.34 -9.49
C VAL A 60 -1.52 10.61 -8.17
N VAL A 61 -2.57 9.85 -7.88
CA VAL A 61 -2.69 9.04 -6.65
C VAL A 61 -2.80 7.57 -7.03
N LEU A 62 -2.09 6.73 -6.30
CA LEU A 62 -2.12 5.27 -6.39
C LEU A 62 -3.01 4.69 -5.28
N THR A 63 -3.85 3.71 -5.61
CA THR A 63 -4.68 2.95 -4.66
C THR A 63 -4.97 1.56 -5.19
N ALA A 64 -5.74 0.76 -4.46
CA ALA A 64 -6.21 -0.53 -4.92
C ALA A 64 -7.40 -0.38 -5.89
N ALA A 65 -7.46 -1.24 -6.92
CA ALA A 65 -8.53 -1.19 -7.92
C ALA A 65 -9.90 -1.51 -7.32
N HIS A 66 -9.98 -2.41 -6.32
CA HIS A 66 -11.24 -2.72 -5.66
C HIS A 66 -11.92 -1.51 -5.03
N CYS A 67 -11.17 -0.47 -4.67
CA CYS A 67 -11.70 0.78 -4.10
C CYS A 67 -12.57 1.57 -5.11
N LEU A 68 -12.41 1.31 -6.40
CA LEU A 68 -13.17 1.96 -7.46
C LEU A 68 -14.53 1.30 -7.70
N TYR A 69 -14.80 0.16 -7.08
CA TYR A 69 -16.03 -0.60 -7.33
C TYR A 69 -16.94 -0.55 -6.11
N ASP A 70 -18.21 -0.49 -6.39
CA ASP A 70 -19.24 -0.66 -5.37
C ASP A 70 -19.34 -2.14 -5.01
N LYS A 71 -19.25 -2.46 -3.72
CA LYS A 71 -19.21 -3.85 -3.22
C LYS A 71 -20.53 -4.60 -3.36
N ASP A 72 -21.65 -3.87 -3.42
CA ASP A 72 -22.99 -4.44 -3.44
C ASP A 72 -23.46 -4.69 -4.88
N THR A 73 -23.08 -3.79 -5.80
CA THR A 73 -23.47 -3.87 -7.22
C THR A 73 -22.37 -4.41 -8.13
N GLY A 74 -21.10 -4.34 -7.72
CA GLY A 74 -19.94 -4.68 -8.55
C GLY A 74 -19.65 -3.69 -9.67
N LEU A 75 -20.35 -2.57 -9.72
CA LEU A 75 -20.16 -1.54 -10.74
C LEU A 75 -19.08 -0.53 -10.33
N LEU A 76 -18.48 0.12 -11.33
CA LEU A 76 -17.59 1.26 -11.08
C LEU A 76 -18.37 2.37 -10.37
N ALA A 77 -17.77 2.87 -9.32
CA ALA A 77 -18.32 3.97 -8.55
C ALA A 77 -18.11 5.32 -9.24
N ASP A 78 -19.01 6.25 -8.97
CA ASP A 78 -18.88 7.63 -9.45
C ASP A 78 -17.70 8.33 -8.76
N THR A 79 -16.71 8.72 -9.55
CA THR A 79 -15.52 9.44 -9.03
C THR A 79 -15.86 10.82 -8.49
N ALA A 80 -16.99 11.43 -8.90
CA ALA A 80 -17.43 12.73 -8.39
C ALA A 80 -17.72 12.71 -6.87
N THR A 81 -18.02 11.54 -6.31
CA THR A 81 -18.21 11.35 -4.86
C THR A 81 -16.92 11.10 -4.10
N MET A 82 -15.79 10.93 -4.80
CA MET A 82 -14.52 10.59 -4.19
C MET A 82 -13.67 11.82 -3.88
N GLN A 83 -12.95 11.76 -2.76
CA GLN A 83 -12.02 12.79 -2.34
C GLN A 83 -10.74 12.19 -1.77
N PHE A 84 -9.60 12.60 -2.30
CA PHE A 84 -8.30 12.30 -1.68
C PHE A 84 -7.96 13.33 -0.61
N ARG A 85 -7.53 12.84 0.55
CA ARG A 85 -7.16 13.59 1.75
C ARG A 85 -5.72 13.25 2.12
N ALA A 86 -4.77 14.02 1.59
CA ALA A 86 -3.35 13.81 1.83
C ALA A 86 -2.98 14.04 3.30
N GLY A 87 -2.08 13.22 3.85
CA GLY A 87 -1.62 13.35 5.24
C GLY A 87 -2.76 13.28 6.25
N TRP A 88 -3.77 12.43 6.00
CA TRP A 88 -4.94 12.31 6.88
C TRP A 88 -4.56 11.84 8.26
N ARG A 89 -4.83 12.67 9.27
CA ARG A 89 -4.52 12.39 10.66
C ARG A 89 -5.44 13.15 11.61
N ASN A 90 -5.89 12.51 12.66
CA ASN A 90 -6.70 13.14 13.73
C ASN A 90 -7.91 13.94 13.18
N GLY A 91 -8.58 13.39 12.15
CA GLY A 91 -9.74 14.02 11.53
C GLY A 91 -9.44 15.15 10.54
N ARG A 92 -8.16 15.40 10.20
CA ARG A 92 -7.73 16.48 9.28
C ARG A 92 -6.77 15.96 8.25
N ALA A 93 -6.73 16.60 7.08
CA ALA A 93 -5.72 16.40 6.05
C ALA A 93 -4.95 17.70 5.79
N VAL A 94 -3.74 17.58 5.26
CA VAL A 94 -2.94 18.73 4.82
C VAL A 94 -3.38 19.26 3.46
N ALA A 95 -4.02 18.40 2.63
CA ALA A 95 -4.66 18.79 1.39
C ALA A 95 -5.88 17.93 1.07
N TYR A 96 -6.88 18.52 0.42
CA TYR A 96 -8.11 17.89 -0.03
C TYR A 96 -8.23 18.09 -1.54
N ARG A 97 -8.42 17.00 -2.32
CA ARG A 97 -8.58 17.06 -3.78
C ARG A 97 -9.69 16.12 -4.23
N ARG A 98 -10.49 16.58 -5.17
CA ARG A 98 -11.49 15.72 -5.83
C ARG A 98 -10.82 14.82 -6.83
N ILE A 99 -11.45 13.71 -7.14
CA ILE A 99 -10.99 12.81 -8.20
C ILE A 99 -11.62 13.26 -9.52
N LYS A 100 -10.76 13.61 -10.46
CA LYS A 100 -11.16 13.98 -11.82
C LYS A 100 -11.41 12.74 -12.69
N ARG A 101 -10.56 11.74 -12.54
CA ARG A 101 -10.61 10.49 -13.32
C ARG A 101 -9.94 9.37 -12.52
N ALA A 102 -10.46 8.15 -12.67
CA ALA A 102 -9.87 6.95 -12.10
C ALA A 102 -9.70 5.87 -13.18
N LEU A 103 -8.63 5.11 -13.08
CA LEU A 103 -8.31 4.02 -14.00
C LEU A 103 -7.81 2.81 -13.20
N ALA A 104 -8.57 1.73 -13.21
CA ALA A 104 -8.14 0.43 -12.70
C ALA A 104 -7.14 -0.21 -13.67
N HIS A 105 -6.25 -1.05 -13.15
CA HIS A 105 -5.35 -1.86 -13.99
C HIS A 105 -6.16 -2.68 -15.00
N PRO A 106 -5.78 -2.74 -16.30
CA PRO A 106 -6.56 -3.43 -17.35
C PRO A 106 -6.82 -4.91 -17.07
N GLY A 107 -5.92 -5.57 -16.35
CA GLY A 107 -6.06 -6.97 -15.95
C GLY A 107 -6.91 -7.18 -14.69
N TYR A 108 -7.39 -6.12 -14.05
CA TYR A 108 -8.22 -6.25 -12.87
C TYR A 108 -9.66 -6.60 -13.22
N VAL A 109 -10.18 -7.64 -12.59
CA VAL A 109 -11.59 -8.03 -12.72
C VAL A 109 -12.21 -8.04 -11.33
N TYR A 110 -13.20 -7.17 -11.11
CA TYR A 110 -13.95 -7.15 -9.86
C TYR A 110 -14.83 -8.39 -9.76
N GLY A 111 -14.79 -9.09 -8.65
CA GLY A 111 -15.57 -10.31 -8.50
C GLY A 111 -15.45 -10.92 -7.10
N GLY A 112 -16.17 -10.40 -6.14
CA GLY A 112 -16.56 -10.94 -4.83
C GLY A 112 -15.45 -11.54 -3.95
N LYS A 113 -14.82 -12.64 -4.32
CA LYS A 113 -13.81 -13.31 -3.47
C LYS A 113 -12.38 -12.99 -3.93
N PRO A 114 -11.44 -12.70 -2.99
CA PRO A 114 -10.05 -12.48 -3.35
C PRO A 114 -9.42 -13.79 -3.85
N GLU A 115 -9.08 -13.83 -5.13
CA GLU A 115 -8.23 -14.87 -5.72
C GLU A 115 -6.85 -14.30 -5.97
N PHE A 116 -5.82 -15.13 -5.82
CA PHE A 116 -4.42 -14.72 -5.92
C PHE A 116 -4.10 -13.98 -7.23
N ARG A 117 -4.73 -14.36 -8.34
CA ARG A 117 -4.57 -13.70 -9.64
C ARG A 117 -5.14 -12.29 -9.68
N ARG A 118 -6.20 -12.01 -8.91
CA ARG A 118 -6.80 -10.67 -8.85
C ARG A 118 -5.98 -9.71 -8.01
N VAL A 119 -5.34 -10.20 -6.94
CA VAL A 119 -4.46 -9.40 -6.09
C VAL A 119 -3.29 -8.81 -6.89
N ALA A 120 -2.75 -9.56 -7.86
CA ALA A 120 -1.66 -9.09 -8.71
C ALA A 120 -2.02 -7.89 -9.59
N PHE A 121 -3.31 -7.67 -9.87
CA PHE A 121 -3.81 -6.57 -10.69
C PHE A 121 -4.67 -5.57 -9.90
N ASP A 122 -4.75 -5.74 -8.58
CA ASP A 122 -5.56 -4.86 -7.71
C ASP A 122 -4.87 -3.51 -7.50
N LEU A 123 -4.72 -2.78 -8.58
CA LEU A 123 -4.03 -1.51 -8.65
C LEU A 123 -4.84 -0.51 -9.47
N ALA A 124 -4.95 0.73 -9.00
CA ALA A 124 -5.60 1.82 -9.71
C ALA A 124 -4.83 3.13 -9.56
N VAL A 125 -4.90 3.96 -10.58
CA VAL A 125 -4.38 5.33 -10.55
C VAL A 125 -5.54 6.31 -10.70
N LEU A 126 -5.48 7.40 -9.93
CA LEU A 126 -6.48 8.45 -9.93
C LEU A 126 -5.82 9.79 -10.27
N GLU A 127 -6.45 10.53 -11.17
CA GLU A 127 -6.07 11.90 -11.48
C GLU A 127 -6.86 12.85 -10.56
N LEU A 128 -6.14 13.75 -9.89
CA LEU A 128 -6.72 14.79 -9.06
C LEU A 128 -7.24 15.94 -9.92
N ASP A 129 -8.24 16.66 -9.42
CA ASP A 129 -8.77 17.89 -10.06
C ASP A 129 -7.75 19.03 -10.09
N GLN A 130 -6.85 19.06 -9.09
CA GLN A 130 -5.76 20.03 -8.99
C GLN A 130 -4.52 19.36 -8.37
N PRO A 131 -3.30 19.75 -8.79
CA PRO A 131 -2.09 19.21 -8.19
C PRO A 131 -1.94 19.63 -6.72
N ILE A 132 -1.26 18.78 -5.93
CA ILE A 132 -0.79 19.10 -4.59
C ILE A 132 0.68 19.55 -4.74
N ARG A 133 0.96 20.80 -4.37
CA ARG A 133 2.30 21.42 -4.43
C ARG A 133 2.63 22.09 -3.11
N LEU A 134 2.54 21.31 -2.03
CA LEU A 134 2.90 21.73 -0.68
C LEU A 134 4.30 21.20 -0.37
N ALA A 135 5.15 22.03 0.23
CA ALA A 135 6.52 21.63 0.59
C ALA A 135 6.57 20.43 1.56
N THR A 136 5.50 20.20 2.31
CA THR A 136 5.37 19.07 3.25
C THR A 136 4.82 17.79 2.61
N VAL A 137 4.30 17.85 1.38
CA VAL A 137 3.67 16.72 0.67
C VAL A 137 4.50 16.38 -0.55
N GLU A 138 5.51 15.58 -0.37
CA GLU A 138 6.36 15.10 -1.45
C GLU A 138 5.81 13.78 -1.99
N PRO A 139 5.48 13.71 -3.30
CA PRO A 139 5.02 12.46 -3.91
C PRO A 139 6.07 11.37 -3.75
N PHE A 140 5.65 10.14 -3.47
CA PHE A 140 6.58 9.01 -3.44
C PHE A 140 7.03 8.63 -4.84
N GLU A 141 8.32 8.35 -4.97
CA GLU A 141 8.86 7.71 -6.16
C GLU A 141 8.37 6.27 -6.25
N THR A 142 8.23 5.78 -7.49
CA THR A 142 7.85 4.38 -7.75
C THR A 142 9.08 3.57 -8.13
N ASP A 143 9.25 2.42 -7.51
CA ASP A 143 10.26 1.46 -7.91
C ASP A 143 9.71 0.49 -8.96
N LEU A 144 10.46 0.33 -10.05
CA LEU A 144 10.09 -0.56 -11.16
C LEU A 144 10.61 -1.99 -10.99
N ARG A 145 11.46 -2.26 -10.01
CA ARG A 145 12.16 -3.55 -9.88
C ARG A 145 12.34 -3.99 -8.42
N PRO A 146 11.27 -4.07 -7.61
CA PRO A 146 11.41 -4.66 -6.29
C PRO A 146 11.83 -6.12 -6.42
N MET A 147 12.82 -6.54 -5.63
CA MET A 147 13.31 -7.90 -5.63
C MET A 147 12.80 -8.68 -4.43
N LYS A 148 12.73 -10.00 -4.59
CA LYS A 148 12.38 -10.87 -3.45
C LYS A 148 13.45 -10.75 -2.35
N GLY A 149 13.02 -10.37 -1.16
CA GLY A 149 13.89 -10.17 -0.01
C GLY A 149 14.17 -8.71 0.33
N ASP A 150 13.73 -7.77 -0.51
CA ASP A 150 13.81 -6.35 -0.18
C ASP A 150 12.97 -6.06 1.07
N GLU A 151 13.51 -5.22 1.95
CA GLU A 151 12.79 -4.77 3.14
C GLU A 151 11.77 -3.72 2.71
N VAL A 152 10.50 -3.92 3.07
CA VAL A 152 9.40 -3.01 2.74
C VAL A 152 8.64 -2.60 3.99
N GLY A 153 8.10 -1.39 3.98
CA GLY A 153 7.18 -0.88 4.99
C GLY A 153 5.76 -0.71 4.43
N VAL A 154 4.76 -0.89 5.28
CA VAL A 154 3.36 -0.61 4.93
C VAL A 154 2.86 0.52 5.81
N VAL A 155 2.27 1.55 5.20
CA VAL A 155 1.61 2.68 5.86
C VAL A 155 0.18 2.79 5.37
N SER A 156 -0.77 2.94 6.31
CA SER A 156 -2.19 3.06 6.01
C SER A 156 -2.90 4.00 7.01
#